data_fd285e2bbfbc5641396851a2c325c3b6
#
_entry.id   fd285e2bbfbc5641396851a2c325c3b6
#
_cell.length_a   1.000
_cell.length_b   1.000
_cell.length_c   1.000
_cell.angle_alpha   90.00
_cell.angle_beta   90.00
_cell.angle_gamma   90.00
#
_symmetry.space_group_name_H-M   'P 1'
#
loop_
_entity.id
_entity.type
_entity.pdbx_description
1 polymer ?
#
loop_
_entity_poly.entity_id
_entity_poly.type
_entity_poly.pdbx_seq_one_letter_code
_entity_poly.pdbx_strand_id
1 'polypeptide(L)'
;LRKKIEKEIQKRGLDYVFQKLIKLDPEAAYIVDPKNPRRVIRALEITLLTKKPFSKQRKTGKPLFDVLQIGISVPNEKLKEKINLRVDQMIKDGLVKEVEGLIKKYGARQQAFDAIGYREIIDFLNKKTTLEQVAKAMKTNTWHFAKRQMTWFKKDQRICLVENYKE
;
A
#
# COMPACT_ATOMS: atom_id res chain seq x y z
N LEU A 1 1.25 -6.95 21.72
CA LEU A 1 2.64 -7.07 21.27
C LEU A 1 3.01 -5.94 20.30
N ARG A 2 2.27 -5.74 19.20
CA ARG A 2 2.53 -4.74 18.18
C ARG A 2 2.75 -3.33 18.75
N LYS A 3 1.83 -2.85 19.61
CA LYS A 3 1.97 -1.55 20.28
C LYS A 3 3.24 -1.43 21.13
N LYS A 4 3.74 -2.53 21.69
CA LYS A 4 5.02 -2.54 22.41
C LYS A 4 6.21 -2.34 21.46
N ILE A 5 6.19 -3.02 20.32
CA ILE A 5 7.23 -2.90 19.28
C ILE A 5 7.21 -1.47 18.69
N GLU A 6 6.04 -0.91 18.41
CA GLU A 6 5.88 0.47 17.91
C GLU A 6 6.44 1.50 18.91
N LYS A 7 6.14 1.34 20.22
CA LYS A 7 6.74 2.18 21.27
C LYS A 7 8.26 2.01 21.38
N GLU A 8 8.77 0.79 21.13
CA GLU A 8 10.21 0.53 21.13
C GLU A 8 10.91 1.23 19.95
N ILE A 9 10.28 1.25 18.77
CA ILE A 9 10.75 2.03 17.62
C ILE A 9 10.79 3.52 17.93
N GLN A 10 9.74 4.06 18.57
CA GLN A 10 9.71 5.48 18.95
C GLN A 10 10.82 5.87 19.94
N LYS A 11 11.19 4.97 20.86
CA LYS A 11 12.20 5.23 21.88
C LYS A 11 13.64 4.99 21.40
N ARG A 12 13.87 3.99 20.56
CA ARG A 12 15.22 3.49 20.22
C ARG A 12 15.54 3.49 18.74
N GLY A 13 14.57 3.86 17.90
CA GLY A 13 14.71 3.84 16.46
C GLY A 13 14.39 2.48 15.82
N LEU A 14 14.17 2.53 14.50
CA LEU A 14 13.83 1.34 13.69
C LEU A 14 14.99 0.35 13.62
N ASP A 15 16.22 0.86 13.48
CA ASP A 15 17.43 0.04 13.36
C ASP A 15 17.64 -0.85 14.59
N TYR A 16 17.39 -0.33 15.79
CA TYR A 16 17.47 -1.11 17.01
C TYR A 16 16.51 -2.30 16.98
N VAL A 17 15.27 -2.08 16.55
CA VAL A 17 14.26 -3.13 16.46
C VAL A 17 14.59 -4.12 15.35
N PHE A 18 15.16 -3.65 14.24
CA PHE A 18 15.65 -4.51 13.17
C PHE A 18 16.81 -5.40 13.66
N GLN A 19 17.80 -4.85 14.39
CA GLN A 19 18.88 -5.65 14.98
C GLN A 19 18.36 -6.72 15.95
N LYS A 20 17.29 -6.42 16.71
CA LYS A 20 16.64 -7.38 17.57
C LYS A 20 16.00 -8.53 16.76
N LEU A 21 15.39 -8.22 15.60
CA LEU A 21 14.88 -9.24 14.66
C LEU A 21 16.01 -10.10 14.13
N ILE A 22 17.14 -9.52 13.71
CA ILE A 22 18.30 -10.23 13.14
C ILE A 22 18.94 -11.17 14.17
N LYS A 23 18.97 -10.79 15.45
CA LYS A 23 19.45 -11.69 16.52
C LYS A 23 18.59 -12.95 16.69
N LEU A 24 17.29 -12.84 16.41
CA LEU A 24 16.34 -13.95 16.52
C LEU A 24 16.19 -14.74 15.19
N ASP A 25 16.44 -14.08 14.08
CA ASP A 25 16.31 -14.61 12.73
C ASP A 25 17.33 -13.93 11.79
N PRO A 26 18.57 -14.44 11.72
CA PRO A 26 19.62 -13.84 10.88
C PRO A 26 19.25 -13.78 9.40
N GLU A 27 18.49 -14.76 8.90
CA GLU A 27 18.05 -14.78 7.49
C GLU A 27 17.03 -13.68 7.17
N ALA A 28 16.40 -13.08 8.18
CA ALA A 28 15.50 -11.94 7.98
C ALA A 28 16.22 -10.73 7.37
N ALA A 29 17.55 -10.60 7.50
CA ALA A 29 18.34 -9.54 6.89
C ALA A 29 18.21 -9.50 5.36
N TYR A 30 18.02 -10.65 4.72
CA TYR A 30 17.90 -10.77 3.26
C TYR A 30 16.47 -10.62 2.73
N ILE A 31 15.48 -10.70 3.62
CA ILE A 31 14.06 -10.77 3.21
C ILE A 31 13.24 -9.58 3.69
N VAL A 32 13.69 -8.90 4.74
CA VAL A 32 12.97 -7.77 5.35
C VAL A 32 13.73 -6.49 5.07
N ASP A 33 13.08 -5.58 4.35
CA ASP A 33 13.63 -4.24 4.13
C ASP A 33 13.76 -3.50 5.48
N PRO A 34 15.00 -3.16 5.92
CA PRO A 34 15.25 -2.49 7.20
C PRO A 34 14.63 -1.10 7.29
N LYS A 35 14.39 -0.45 6.14
CA LYS A 35 13.78 0.89 6.06
C LYS A 35 12.26 0.85 6.11
N ASN A 36 11.64 -0.33 6.12
CA ASN A 36 10.19 -0.49 6.14
C ASN A 36 9.69 -0.89 7.54
N PRO A 37 9.21 0.07 8.38
CA PRO A 37 8.78 -0.22 9.73
C PRO A 37 7.69 -1.28 9.82
N ARG A 38 6.72 -1.26 8.87
CA ARG A 38 5.61 -2.22 8.85
C ARG A 38 6.11 -3.66 8.67
N ARG A 39 7.13 -3.86 7.80
CA ARG A 39 7.72 -5.19 7.55
C ARG A 39 8.56 -5.65 8.73
N VAL A 40 9.37 -4.77 9.30
CA VAL A 40 10.19 -5.07 10.49
C VAL A 40 9.29 -5.46 11.67
N ILE A 41 8.26 -4.65 11.96
CA ILE A 41 7.30 -4.94 13.03
C ILE A 41 6.63 -6.29 12.78
N ARG A 42 6.15 -6.55 11.57
CA ARG A 42 5.44 -7.81 11.26
C ARG A 42 6.33 -9.03 11.41
N ALA A 43 7.57 -8.97 10.91
CA ALA A 43 8.52 -10.07 11.03
C ALA A 43 8.86 -10.36 12.50
N LEU A 44 9.16 -9.31 13.29
CA LEU A 44 9.46 -9.48 14.71
C LEU A 44 8.23 -9.97 15.50
N GLU A 45 7.04 -9.45 15.21
CA GLU A 45 5.79 -9.90 15.81
C GLU A 45 5.55 -11.39 15.59
N ILE A 46 5.69 -11.89 14.36
CA ILE A 46 5.55 -13.30 14.03
C ILE A 46 6.60 -14.14 14.75
N THR A 47 7.88 -13.73 14.71
CA THR A 47 8.97 -14.46 15.37
C THR A 47 8.73 -14.58 16.87
N LEU A 48 8.29 -13.52 17.52
CA LEU A 48 8.03 -13.53 18.98
C LEU A 48 6.78 -14.34 19.36
N LEU A 49 5.72 -14.31 18.55
CA LEU A 49 4.47 -15.03 18.82
C LEU A 49 4.64 -16.52 18.58
N THR A 50 5.30 -16.91 17.50
CA THR A 50 5.42 -18.31 17.11
C THR A 50 6.64 -19.01 17.70
N LYS A 51 7.58 -18.23 18.25
CA LYS A 51 8.91 -18.72 18.69
C LYS A 51 9.70 -19.41 17.58
N LYS A 52 9.38 -19.13 16.31
CA LYS A 52 10.05 -19.66 15.11
C LYS A 52 10.53 -18.50 14.24
N PRO A 53 11.71 -18.64 13.57
CA PRO A 53 12.18 -17.61 12.64
C PRO A 53 11.15 -17.28 11.59
N PHE A 54 10.94 -15.98 11.30
CA PHE A 54 10.04 -15.51 10.25
C PHE A 54 10.45 -16.04 8.87
N SER A 55 11.75 -16.09 8.60
CA SER A 55 12.32 -16.63 7.35
C SER A 55 11.83 -18.06 7.05
N LYS A 56 11.78 -18.91 8.06
CA LYS A 56 11.36 -20.31 7.92
C LYS A 56 9.84 -20.50 7.77
N GLN A 57 9.04 -19.46 8.07
CA GLN A 57 7.58 -19.52 8.00
C GLN A 57 7.01 -19.02 6.67
N ARG A 58 7.87 -18.58 5.73
CA ARG A 58 7.45 -18.08 4.41
C ARG A 58 7.18 -19.18 3.36
N LYS A 59 7.06 -20.42 3.77
CA LYS A 59 6.76 -21.50 2.82
C LYS A 59 5.36 -21.32 2.25
N THR A 60 5.26 -21.10 0.95
CA THR A 60 4.02 -21.28 0.20
C THR A 60 3.76 -22.78 0.06
N GLY A 61 2.59 -23.24 0.50
CA GLY A 61 2.14 -24.61 0.25
C GLY A 61 1.94 -24.88 -1.24
N LYS A 62 1.66 -26.13 -1.59
CA LYS A 62 1.24 -26.49 -2.94
C LYS A 62 -0.06 -25.73 -3.27
N PRO A 63 -0.23 -25.24 -4.50
CA PRO A 63 -1.49 -24.63 -4.92
C PRO A 63 -2.64 -25.62 -4.67
N LEU A 64 -3.73 -25.13 -4.07
CA LEU A 64 -4.94 -25.94 -3.84
C LEU A 64 -5.83 -26.02 -5.08
N PHE A 65 -5.65 -25.09 -6.00
CA PHE A 65 -6.46 -24.97 -7.21
C PHE A 65 -5.57 -24.70 -8.42
N ASP A 66 -6.01 -25.17 -9.55
CA ASP A 66 -5.48 -24.72 -10.85
C ASP A 66 -6.17 -23.41 -11.22
N VAL A 67 -5.39 -22.33 -11.39
CA VAL A 67 -5.92 -20.96 -11.51
C VAL A 67 -5.43 -20.33 -12.81
N LEU A 68 -6.36 -19.98 -13.69
CA LEU A 68 -6.08 -19.09 -14.81
C LEU A 68 -6.12 -17.64 -14.33
N GLN A 69 -4.99 -16.93 -14.43
CA GLN A 69 -4.88 -15.52 -14.08
C GLN A 69 -4.84 -14.68 -15.36
N ILE A 70 -5.83 -13.81 -15.54
CA ILE A 70 -5.90 -12.90 -16.68
C ILE A 70 -5.68 -11.48 -16.19
N GLY A 71 -4.69 -10.79 -16.75
CA GLY A 71 -4.42 -9.38 -16.51
C GLY A 71 -4.83 -8.54 -17.72
N ILE A 72 -5.52 -7.42 -17.48
CA ILE A 72 -5.87 -6.48 -18.54
C ILE A 72 -4.75 -5.45 -18.68
N SER A 73 -4.15 -5.38 -19.87
CA SER A 73 -3.15 -4.38 -20.23
C SER A 73 -3.82 -3.24 -21.01
N VAL A 74 -3.69 -2.03 -20.51
CA VAL A 74 -4.22 -0.82 -21.17
C VAL A 74 -3.03 0.04 -21.60
N PRO A 75 -3.01 0.58 -22.85
CA PRO A 75 -1.99 1.52 -23.27
C PRO A 75 -1.86 2.70 -22.30
N ASN A 76 -0.63 3.10 -22.04
CA ASN A 76 -0.34 4.10 -21.00
C ASN A 76 -1.08 5.43 -21.19
N GLU A 77 -1.23 5.90 -22.42
CA GLU A 77 -1.92 7.14 -22.76
C GLU A 77 -3.41 7.03 -22.41
N LYS A 78 -4.07 5.95 -22.84
CA LYS A 78 -5.48 5.69 -22.52
C LYS A 78 -5.72 5.52 -21.03
N LEU A 79 -4.81 4.81 -20.34
CA LEU A 79 -4.91 4.63 -18.90
C LEU A 79 -4.77 5.97 -18.16
N LYS A 80 -3.84 6.82 -18.57
CA LYS A 80 -3.64 8.16 -17.99
C LYS A 80 -4.86 9.05 -18.21
N GLU A 81 -5.45 9.01 -19.39
CA GLU A 81 -6.69 9.73 -19.71
C GLU A 81 -7.85 9.27 -18.82
N LYS A 82 -8.09 7.95 -18.73
CA LYS A 82 -9.12 7.36 -17.85
C LYS A 82 -8.91 7.74 -16.38
N ILE A 83 -7.67 7.75 -15.89
CA ILE A 83 -7.35 8.19 -14.53
C ILE A 83 -7.71 9.66 -14.34
N ASN A 84 -7.35 10.52 -15.28
CA ASN A 84 -7.65 11.96 -15.20
C ASN A 84 -9.15 12.22 -15.13
N LEU A 85 -9.90 11.64 -16.06
CA LEU A 85 -11.37 11.76 -16.10
C LEU A 85 -12.01 11.23 -14.81
N ARG A 86 -11.56 10.08 -14.32
CA ARG A 86 -12.09 9.50 -13.07
C ARG A 86 -11.85 10.40 -11.87
N VAL A 87 -10.65 10.96 -11.72
CA VAL A 87 -10.34 11.85 -10.59
C VAL A 87 -11.20 13.11 -10.65
N ASP A 88 -11.35 13.72 -11.84
CA ASP A 88 -12.20 14.90 -12.01
C ASP A 88 -13.67 14.59 -11.68
N GLN A 89 -14.15 13.40 -12.08
CA GLN A 89 -15.50 12.96 -11.75
C GLN A 89 -15.68 12.72 -10.25
N MET A 90 -14.75 12.04 -9.57
CA MET A 90 -14.81 11.81 -8.12
C MET A 90 -14.92 13.13 -7.33
N ILE A 91 -14.19 14.17 -7.74
CA ILE A 91 -14.27 15.49 -7.10
C ILE A 91 -15.64 16.13 -7.33
N LYS A 92 -16.18 16.04 -8.56
CA LYS A 92 -17.52 16.55 -8.91
C LYS A 92 -18.62 15.83 -8.14
N ASP A 93 -18.49 14.52 -7.97
CA ASP A 93 -19.47 13.66 -7.26
C ASP A 93 -19.47 13.87 -5.75
N GLY A 94 -18.55 14.71 -5.23
CA GLY A 94 -18.56 15.13 -3.84
C GLY A 94 -17.60 14.39 -2.92
N LEU A 95 -16.49 13.87 -3.45
CA LEU A 95 -15.44 13.20 -2.65
C LEU A 95 -15.00 14.03 -1.43
N VAL A 96 -14.96 15.38 -1.54
CA VAL A 96 -14.60 16.27 -0.43
C VAL A 96 -15.61 16.14 0.71
N LYS A 97 -16.91 16.16 0.40
CA LYS A 97 -17.98 16.01 1.40
C LYS A 97 -17.99 14.62 2.04
N GLU A 98 -17.72 13.58 1.23
CA GLU A 98 -17.59 12.22 1.72
C GLU A 98 -16.49 12.11 2.78
N VAL A 99 -15.28 12.57 2.46
CA VAL A 99 -14.13 12.51 3.38
C VAL A 99 -14.39 13.34 4.64
N GLU A 100 -14.96 14.53 4.50
CA GLU A 100 -15.32 15.37 5.64
C GLU A 100 -16.32 14.66 6.57
N GLY A 101 -17.36 14.03 6.01
CA GLY A 101 -18.34 13.25 6.77
C GLY A 101 -17.73 12.06 7.49
N LEU A 102 -16.80 11.34 6.82
CA LEU A 102 -16.09 10.20 7.42
C LEU A 102 -15.16 10.64 8.55
N ILE A 103 -14.48 11.78 8.40
CA ILE A 103 -13.64 12.34 9.47
C ILE A 103 -14.46 12.73 10.69
N LYS A 104 -15.64 13.36 10.49
CA LYS A 104 -16.56 13.71 11.58
C LYS A 104 -17.03 12.48 12.33
N LYS A 105 -17.30 11.39 11.61
CA LYS A 105 -17.85 10.14 12.19
C LYS A 105 -16.78 9.28 12.89
N TYR A 106 -15.60 9.15 12.32
CA TYR A 106 -14.60 8.18 12.76
C TYR A 106 -13.28 8.80 13.28
N GLY A 107 -13.13 10.11 13.18
CA GLY A 107 -11.88 10.83 13.47
C GLY A 107 -10.84 10.70 12.35
N ALA A 108 -9.94 11.67 12.22
CA ALA A 108 -8.98 11.77 11.13
C ALA A 108 -7.83 10.74 11.16
N ARG A 109 -7.66 9.99 12.24
CA ARG A 109 -6.50 9.08 12.45
C ARG A 109 -6.82 7.62 12.14
N GLN A 110 -7.53 7.36 11.05
CA GLN A 110 -7.83 5.99 10.61
C GLN A 110 -6.87 5.57 9.50
N GLN A 111 -6.41 4.32 9.53
CA GLN A 111 -5.53 3.76 8.50
C GLN A 111 -6.16 3.78 7.09
N ALA A 112 -7.49 3.72 7.01
CA ALA A 112 -8.23 3.81 5.75
C ALA A 112 -7.99 5.14 5.03
N PHE A 113 -7.70 6.21 5.76
CA PHE A 113 -7.40 7.52 5.18
C PHE A 113 -6.00 7.65 4.55
N ASP A 114 -5.16 6.61 4.64
CA ASP A 114 -3.90 6.52 3.89
C ASP A 114 -4.13 6.25 2.39
N ALA A 115 -5.36 5.94 1.96
CA ALA A 115 -5.71 5.70 0.57
C ALA A 115 -5.52 6.96 -0.29
N ILE A 116 -5.14 6.72 -1.57
CA ILE A 116 -5.04 7.81 -2.56
C ILE A 116 -6.43 8.44 -2.72
N GLY A 117 -6.47 9.75 -2.71
CA GLY A 117 -7.69 10.55 -2.72
C GLY A 117 -8.04 11.06 -1.32
N TYR A 118 -8.16 10.18 -0.34
CA TYR A 118 -8.53 10.57 1.02
C TYR A 118 -7.45 11.39 1.71
N ARG A 119 -6.18 10.96 1.61
CA ARG A 119 -5.06 11.70 2.20
C ARG A 119 -4.92 13.10 1.62
N GLU A 120 -5.02 13.23 0.30
CA GLU A 120 -4.92 14.50 -0.39
C GLU A 120 -6.08 15.45 -0.02
N ILE A 121 -7.29 14.92 0.12
CA ILE A 121 -8.46 15.69 0.59
C ILE A 121 -8.29 16.13 2.05
N ILE A 122 -7.73 15.29 2.91
CA ILE A 122 -7.45 15.66 4.31
C ILE A 122 -6.48 16.85 4.38
N ASP A 123 -5.44 16.86 3.54
CA ASP A 123 -4.51 17.99 3.48
C ASP A 123 -5.21 19.26 2.98
N PHE A 124 -6.17 19.17 2.07
CA PHE A 124 -7.02 20.28 1.65
C PHE A 124 -7.91 20.78 2.79
N LEU A 125 -8.61 19.89 3.49
CA LEU A 125 -9.46 20.25 4.63
C LEU A 125 -8.67 20.92 5.76
N ASN A 126 -7.40 20.53 5.91
CA ASN A 126 -6.46 21.18 6.83
C ASN A 126 -5.82 22.48 6.27
N LYS A 127 -6.31 23.01 5.13
CA LYS A 127 -5.81 24.22 4.47
C LYS A 127 -4.32 24.20 4.09
N LYS A 128 -3.75 23.02 3.87
CA LYS A 128 -2.35 22.87 3.46
C LYS A 128 -2.15 22.97 1.95
N THR A 129 -3.23 22.79 1.17
CA THR A 129 -3.18 22.71 -0.28
C THR A 129 -4.49 23.22 -0.89
N THR A 130 -4.50 23.49 -2.19
CA THR A 130 -5.72 23.86 -2.93
C THR A 130 -6.38 22.64 -3.56
N LEU A 131 -7.67 22.73 -3.92
CA LEU A 131 -8.39 21.63 -4.57
C LEU A 131 -7.77 21.26 -5.93
N GLU A 132 -7.23 22.23 -6.65
CA GLU A 132 -6.50 21.98 -7.90
C GLU A 132 -5.24 21.16 -7.67
N GLN A 133 -4.46 21.51 -6.62
CA GLN A 133 -3.28 20.73 -6.23
C GLN A 133 -3.64 19.32 -5.80
N VAL A 134 -4.76 19.14 -5.08
CA VAL A 134 -5.31 17.83 -4.73
C VAL A 134 -5.60 17.01 -5.98
N ALA A 135 -6.34 17.55 -6.93
CA ALA A 135 -6.65 16.86 -8.19
C ALA A 135 -5.37 16.42 -8.91
N LYS A 136 -4.38 17.30 -9.03
CA LYS A 136 -3.08 16.99 -9.64
C LYS A 136 -2.34 15.89 -8.88
N ALA A 137 -2.31 15.96 -7.55
CA ALA A 137 -1.65 14.96 -6.71
C ALA A 137 -2.34 13.59 -6.83
N MET A 138 -3.67 13.54 -6.79
CA MET A 138 -4.45 12.31 -6.97
C MET A 138 -4.18 11.65 -8.32
N LYS A 139 -4.20 12.43 -9.42
CA LYS A 139 -3.89 11.96 -10.77
C LYS A 139 -2.50 11.33 -10.83
N THR A 140 -1.50 12.03 -10.29
CA THR A 140 -0.10 11.59 -10.26
C THR A 140 0.07 10.32 -9.40
N ASN A 141 -0.48 10.31 -8.19
CA ASN A 141 -0.35 9.18 -7.26
C ASN A 141 -1.07 7.93 -7.79
N THR A 142 -2.24 8.09 -8.41
CA THR A 142 -2.98 7.00 -9.06
C THR A 142 -2.19 6.43 -10.24
N TRP A 143 -1.59 7.28 -11.06
CA TRP A 143 -0.71 6.86 -12.16
C TRP A 143 0.49 6.04 -11.64
N HIS A 144 1.17 6.54 -10.61
CA HIS A 144 2.29 5.80 -10.00
C HIS A 144 1.84 4.47 -9.38
N PHE A 145 0.63 4.43 -8.81
CA PHE A 145 0.07 3.18 -8.29
C PHE A 145 -0.18 2.18 -9.42
N ALA A 146 -0.79 2.59 -10.52
CA ALA A 146 -1.01 1.74 -11.69
C ALA A 146 0.31 1.19 -12.27
N LYS A 147 1.34 2.03 -12.39
CA LYS A 147 2.67 1.57 -12.83
C LYS A 147 3.27 0.51 -11.90
N ARG A 148 3.14 0.69 -10.58
CA ARG A 148 3.61 -0.31 -9.61
C ARG A 148 2.84 -1.62 -9.73
N GLN A 149 1.52 -1.59 -9.95
CA GLN A 149 0.72 -2.78 -10.21
C GLN A 149 1.22 -3.54 -11.43
N MET A 150 1.42 -2.86 -12.56
CA MET A 150 1.94 -3.48 -13.79
C MET A 150 3.34 -4.07 -13.61
N THR A 151 4.22 -3.39 -12.87
CA THR A 151 5.54 -3.92 -12.52
C THR A 151 5.44 -5.20 -11.70
N TRP A 152 4.46 -5.29 -10.82
CA TRP A 152 4.23 -6.47 -9.99
C TRP A 152 3.62 -7.61 -10.83
N PHE A 153 2.62 -7.34 -11.64
CA PHE A 153 1.99 -8.36 -12.51
C PHE A 153 2.95 -8.95 -13.52
N LYS A 154 3.81 -8.13 -14.15
CA LYS A 154 4.82 -8.59 -15.11
C LYS A 154 5.86 -9.56 -14.52
N LYS A 155 6.02 -9.59 -13.20
CA LYS A 155 6.92 -10.54 -12.52
C LYS A 155 6.32 -11.94 -12.37
N ASP A 156 5.02 -12.08 -12.42
CA ASP A 156 4.34 -13.36 -12.31
C ASP A 156 4.04 -13.92 -13.71
N GLN A 157 4.86 -14.89 -14.13
CA GLN A 157 4.74 -15.53 -15.46
C GLN A 157 3.43 -16.32 -15.66
N ARG A 158 2.66 -16.54 -14.60
CA ARG A 158 1.36 -17.22 -14.68
C ARG A 158 0.25 -16.29 -15.14
N ILE A 159 0.47 -14.99 -15.18
CA ILE A 159 -0.52 -14.01 -15.60
C ILE A 159 -0.48 -13.85 -17.11
N CYS A 160 -1.58 -14.22 -17.77
CA CYS A 160 -1.80 -13.97 -19.18
C CYS A 160 -2.29 -12.52 -19.37
N LEU A 161 -1.45 -11.66 -19.95
CA LEU A 161 -1.83 -10.27 -20.24
C LEU A 161 -2.64 -10.20 -21.55
N VAL A 162 -3.83 -9.60 -21.48
CA VAL A 162 -4.72 -9.38 -22.63
C VAL A 162 -4.78 -7.88 -22.91
N GLU A 163 -4.50 -7.48 -24.15
CA GLU A 163 -4.46 -6.06 -24.57
C GLU A 163 -5.78 -5.57 -25.16
N ASN A 164 -6.61 -6.47 -25.71
CA ASN A 164 -7.88 -6.14 -26.32
C ASN A 164 -9.06 -6.50 -25.42
N TYR A 165 -9.56 -5.51 -24.67
CA TYR A 165 -10.90 -5.57 -24.14
C TYR A 165 -11.78 -4.58 -24.94
N LYS A 166 -12.88 -5.07 -25.50
CA LYS A 166 -13.95 -4.19 -26.01
C LYS A 166 -14.70 -3.66 -24.78
N GLU A 167 -14.92 -2.34 -24.77
CA GLU A 167 -15.84 -1.70 -23.81
C GLU A 167 -17.23 -2.19 -23.99
#